data_c80a772da7775fbc1574e144ac4fc8ec
#
_entry.id   c80a772da7775fbc1574e144ac4fc8ec
#
_cell.length_a   1.000
_cell.length_b   1.000
_cell.length_c   1.000
_cell.angle_alpha   90.00
_cell.angle_beta   90.00
_cell.angle_gamma   90.00
#
_symmetry.space_group_name_H-M   'P 1'
#
loop_
_entity.id
_entity.type
_entity.pdbx_description
1 polymer ?
#
loop_
_entity_poly.entity_id
_entity_poly.type
_entity_poly.pdbx_seq_one_letter_code
_entity_poly.pdbx_strand_id
1 'polypeptide(L)'
;MLTSLTAPAFAGTWSIENGNITVKAGETGNDVTQNNVTTKNDTNTIITNQNKDIASSNTVTIDAKNDKVEVTLDNVNIEAGSGSALTSNGDVTLTLKGDNSLTGGNGGSGISSNGSLTITGGENDSLTAQGGSGRSGIFSSGGVTISGGTV
;
A
#
# COMPACT_ATOMS: atom_id res chain seq x y z
N MET A 1 16.80 -25.33 -29.75
CA MET A 1 15.48 -24.86 -29.32
C MET A 1 15.62 -24.27 -27.92
N LEU A 2 15.57 -22.95 -27.84
CA LEU A 2 15.59 -22.26 -26.55
C LEU A 2 14.17 -22.25 -25.98
N THR A 3 13.93 -23.07 -24.98
CA THR A 3 12.74 -22.95 -24.15
C THR A 3 12.93 -21.78 -23.18
N SER A 4 12.20 -20.69 -23.38
CA SER A 4 12.17 -19.63 -22.37
C SER A 4 11.38 -20.16 -21.16
N LEU A 5 12.09 -20.33 -20.03
CA LEU A 5 11.45 -20.57 -18.76
C LEU A 5 10.87 -19.25 -18.26
N THR A 6 9.58 -19.05 -18.45
CA THR A 6 8.85 -17.99 -17.73
C THR A 6 8.64 -18.45 -16.29
N ALA A 7 9.12 -17.65 -15.33
CA ALA A 7 8.76 -17.86 -13.93
C ALA A 7 7.23 -17.86 -13.80
N PRO A 8 6.62 -18.80 -13.06
CA PRO A 8 5.18 -18.77 -12.84
C PRO A 8 4.76 -17.46 -12.19
N ALA A 9 3.61 -16.92 -12.63
CA ALA A 9 3.03 -15.74 -12.01
C ALA A 9 2.78 -16.02 -10.54
N PHE A 10 3.18 -15.08 -9.68
CA PHE A 10 2.99 -15.16 -8.24
C PHE A 10 2.03 -14.06 -7.80
N ALA A 11 1.07 -14.40 -6.97
CA ALA A 11 0.15 -13.47 -6.35
C ALA A 11 0.19 -13.69 -4.84
N GLY A 12 0.70 -12.71 -4.10
CA GLY A 12 0.95 -12.83 -2.67
C GLY A 12 0.05 -11.97 -1.81
N THR A 13 -0.16 -12.43 -0.58
CA THR A 13 -0.83 -11.69 0.47
C THR A 13 0.14 -11.54 1.64
N TRP A 14 0.34 -10.31 2.08
CA TRP A 14 1.23 -9.96 3.18
C TRP A 14 0.45 -9.41 4.35
N SER A 15 0.66 -9.98 5.54
CA SER A 15 0.09 -9.49 6.78
C SER A 15 0.98 -8.39 7.36
N ILE A 16 0.41 -7.20 7.56
CA ILE A 16 1.15 -6.06 8.09
C ILE A 16 1.68 -6.30 9.52
N GLU A 17 1.03 -7.17 10.27
CA GLU A 17 1.46 -7.52 11.63
C GLU A 17 2.86 -8.18 11.66
N ASN A 18 3.26 -8.81 10.55
CA ASN A 18 4.54 -9.50 10.47
C ASN A 18 5.75 -8.58 10.30
N GLY A 19 5.55 -7.31 10.01
CA GLY A 19 6.63 -6.34 9.82
C GLY A 19 6.29 -5.29 8.77
N ASN A 20 7.11 -4.25 8.69
CA ASN A 20 6.99 -3.23 7.65
C ASN A 20 7.06 -3.86 6.26
N ILE A 21 6.28 -3.33 5.34
CA ILE A 21 6.21 -3.83 3.97
C ILE A 21 6.73 -2.75 3.02
N THR A 22 7.64 -3.12 2.13
CA THR A 22 8.08 -2.28 1.02
C THR A 22 7.70 -2.93 -0.29
N VAL A 23 6.99 -2.20 -1.14
CA VAL A 23 6.58 -2.65 -2.47
C VAL A 23 7.27 -1.78 -3.50
N LYS A 24 8.02 -2.37 -4.41
CA LYS A 24 8.70 -1.66 -5.50
C LYS A 24 8.28 -2.21 -6.85
N ALA A 25 8.27 -1.34 -7.86
CA ALA A 25 8.10 -1.80 -9.23
C ALA A 25 9.26 -2.74 -9.59
N GLY A 26 8.93 -3.94 -10.04
CA GLY A 26 9.88 -4.94 -10.52
C GLY A 26 9.80 -5.10 -12.04
N GLU A 27 10.46 -6.13 -12.56
CA GLU A 27 10.52 -6.38 -14.01
C GLU A 27 9.19 -6.91 -14.57
N THR A 28 8.55 -7.82 -13.85
CA THR A 28 7.30 -8.48 -14.30
C THR A 28 6.22 -8.49 -13.23
N GLY A 29 6.22 -7.52 -12.36
CA GLY A 29 5.30 -7.39 -11.22
C GLY A 29 5.97 -6.58 -10.15
N ASN A 30 5.48 -6.70 -8.93
CA ASN A 30 6.04 -5.99 -7.80
C ASN A 30 7.08 -6.83 -7.07
N ASP A 31 8.12 -6.16 -6.57
CA ASP A 31 9.05 -6.75 -5.63
C ASP A 31 8.62 -6.33 -4.22
N VAL A 32 8.26 -7.30 -3.39
CA VAL A 32 7.75 -7.06 -2.04
C VAL A 32 8.75 -7.53 -1.01
N THR A 33 9.13 -6.63 -0.10
CA THR A 33 10.08 -6.92 0.97
C THR A 33 9.39 -6.81 2.32
N GLN A 34 9.50 -7.85 3.12
CA GLN A 34 9.06 -7.90 4.51
C GLN A 34 10.05 -8.77 5.31
N ASN A 35 10.47 -8.30 6.48
CA ASN A 35 11.45 -9.01 7.33
C ASN A 35 12.75 -9.37 6.59
N ASN A 36 13.28 -8.46 5.79
CA ASN A 36 14.50 -8.65 5.00
C ASN A 36 14.41 -9.75 3.92
N VAL A 37 13.21 -10.24 3.63
CA VAL A 37 12.97 -11.19 2.55
C VAL A 37 12.25 -10.47 1.42
N THR A 38 12.83 -10.51 0.22
CA THR A 38 12.23 -9.94 -0.99
C THR A 38 11.64 -11.05 -1.84
N THR A 39 10.34 -10.93 -2.11
CA THR A 39 9.62 -11.78 -3.07
C THR A 39 9.43 -10.99 -4.35
N LYS A 40 9.93 -11.53 -5.46
CA LYS A 40 9.88 -10.86 -6.77
C LYS A 40 8.68 -11.29 -7.60
N ASN A 41 8.31 -10.42 -8.53
CA ASN A 41 7.32 -10.73 -9.56
C ASN A 41 5.93 -11.05 -9.02
N ASP A 42 5.51 -10.32 -7.99
CA ASP A 42 4.15 -10.40 -7.48
C ASP A 42 3.22 -9.63 -8.43
N THR A 43 2.34 -10.34 -9.07
CA THR A 43 1.42 -9.78 -10.07
C THR A 43 0.10 -9.29 -9.48
N ASN A 44 -0.16 -9.58 -8.21
CA ASN A 44 -1.34 -9.09 -7.50
C ASN A 44 -1.01 -8.96 -6.01
N THR A 45 -0.44 -7.83 -5.64
CA THR A 45 0.03 -7.57 -4.28
C THR A 45 -1.13 -7.17 -3.39
N ILE A 46 -1.38 -7.96 -2.37
CA ILE A 46 -2.43 -7.73 -1.37
C ILE A 46 -1.78 -7.55 0.00
N ILE A 47 -2.12 -6.45 0.67
CA ILE A 47 -1.73 -6.21 2.07
C ILE A 47 -2.99 -6.31 2.92
N THR A 48 -2.89 -7.01 4.03
CA THR A 48 -4.01 -7.27 4.94
C THR A 48 -3.58 -7.21 6.40
N ASN A 49 -4.56 -7.14 7.30
CA ASN A 49 -4.40 -7.47 8.71
C ASN A 49 -4.96 -8.86 8.97
N GLN A 50 -4.24 -9.68 9.71
CA GLN A 50 -4.79 -10.95 10.23
C GLN A 50 -5.91 -10.67 11.24
N ASN A 51 -5.73 -9.65 12.06
CA ASN A 51 -6.77 -9.14 12.95
C ASN A 51 -7.02 -7.65 12.64
N LYS A 52 -8.05 -7.39 11.85
CA LYS A 52 -8.40 -6.02 11.43
C LYS A 52 -8.86 -5.11 12.57
N ASP A 53 -9.22 -5.68 13.71
CA ASP A 53 -9.72 -4.93 14.88
C ASP A 53 -8.57 -4.41 15.75
N ILE A 54 -7.34 -4.86 15.48
CA ILE A 54 -6.15 -4.41 16.20
C ILE A 54 -5.22 -3.71 15.20
N ALA A 55 -4.98 -2.41 15.42
CA ALA A 55 -4.07 -1.65 14.58
C ALA A 55 -2.63 -2.15 14.72
N SER A 56 -1.93 -2.28 13.59
CA SER A 56 -0.50 -2.53 13.56
C SER A 56 0.26 -1.20 13.52
N SER A 57 1.40 -1.14 14.21
CA SER A 57 2.30 0.01 14.09
C SER A 57 3.28 -0.10 12.91
N ASN A 58 3.31 -1.24 12.23
CA ASN A 58 4.12 -1.41 11.02
C ASN A 58 3.53 -0.61 9.86
N THR A 59 4.39 -0.15 8.96
CA THR A 59 4.04 0.78 7.89
C THR A 59 4.31 0.20 6.52
N VAL A 60 3.69 0.82 5.51
CA VAL A 60 3.83 0.44 4.11
C VAL A 60 4.57 1.53 3.34
N THR A 61 5.55 1.14 2.54
CA THR A 61 6.24 2.02 1.59
C THR A 61 6.09 1.44 0.19
N ILE A 62 5.64 2.27 -0.75
CA ILE A 62 5.45 1.86 -2.14
C ILE A 62 6.30 2.77 -3.03
N ASP A 63 7.13 2.18 -3.88
CA ASP A 63 7.97 2.92 -4.81
C ASP A 63 7.74 2.40 -6.25
N ALA A 64 7.00 3.18 -7.02
CA ALA A 64 6.70 2.86 -8.41
C ALA A 64 7.85 3.19 -9.36
N LYS A 65 8.86 3.94 -8.88
CA LYS A 65 9.98 4.40 -9.74
C LYS A 65 9.43 5.18 -10.96
N ASN A 66 9.77 4.74 -12.16
CA ASN A 66 9.28 5.31 -13.42
C ASN A 66 8.15 4.46 -14.04
N ASP A 67 7.57 3.57 -13.28
CA ASP A 67 6.52 2.65 -13.70
C ASP A 67 5.23 2.94 -12.91
N LYS A 68 4.30 2.02 -12.93
CA LYS A 68 3.07 2.06 -12.14
C LYS A 68 3.05 0.88 -11.19
N VAL A 69 2.62 1.12 -9.96
CA VAL A 69 2.41 0.06 -8.96
C VAL A 69 0.96 0.06 -8.53
N GLU A 70 0.36 -1.12 -8.52
CA GLU A 70 -0.97 -1.35 -7.98
C GLU A 70 -0.88 -2.26 -6.77
N VAL A 71 -1.50 -1.84 -5.67
CA VAL A 71 -1.55 -2.59 -4.41
C VAL A 71 -2.99 -2.62 -3.91
N THR A 72 -3.43 -3.80 -3.51
CA THR A 72 -4.73 -3.96 -2.84
C THR A 72 -4.55 -3.89 -1.33
N LEU A 73 -5.35 -3.03 -0.70
CA LEU A 73 -5.48 -2.95 0.75
C LEU A 73 -6.76 -3.68 1.16
N ASP A 74 -6.61 -4.79 1.85
CA ASP A 74 -7.73 -5.66 2.26
C ASP A 74 -7.88 -5.66 3.79
N ASN A 75 -8.81 -4.86 4.30
CA ASN A 75 -9.05 -4.68 5.74
C ASN A 75 -7.78 -4.31 6.51
N VAL A 76 -6.98 -3.40 5.94
CA VAL A 76 -5.74 -2.93 6.56
C VAL A 76 -6.05 -1.94 7.67
N ASN A 77 -5.41 -2.12 8.81
CA ASN A 77 -5.54 -1.24 9.96
C ASN A 77 -4.14 -0.91 10.50
N ILE A 78 -3.70 0.31 10.25
CA ILE A 78 -2.38 0.80 10.68
C ILE A 78 -2.55 2.07 11.51
N GLU A 79 -1.88 2.10 12.64
CA GLU A 79 -1.68 3.29 13.45
C GLU A 79 -0.18 3.45 13.68
N ALA A 80 0.46 4.27 12.85
CA ALA A 80 1.90 4.46 12.92
C ALA A 80 2.30 5.20 14.20
N GLY A 81 3.41 4.78 14.82
CA GLY A 81 3.96 5.49 15.99
C GLY A 81 4.58 6.82 15.61
N SER A 82 5.21 6.89 14.44
CA SER A 82 5.80 8.11 13.87
C SER A 82 5.76 8.02 12.36
N GLY A 83 5.71 9.17 11.70
CA GLY A 83 5.62 9.23 10.25
C GLY A 83 4.27 8.76 9.70
N SER A 84 4.20 8.53 8.42
CA SER A 84 2.96 8.15 7.73
C SER A 84 2.72 6.64 7.79
N ALA A 85 1.45 6.24 7.86
CA ALA A 85 1.09 4.82 7.81
C ALA A 85 1.43 4.20 6.45
N LEU A 86 1.21 4.94 5.37
CA LEU A 86 1.57 4.54 4.02
C LEU A 86 2.28 5.70 3.32
N THR A 87 3.44 5.41 2.74
CA THR A 87 4.19 6.36 1.91
C THR A 87 4.29 5.81 0.49
N SER A 88 4.01 6.64 -0.50
CA SER A 88 4.14 6.25 -1.90
C SER A 88 4.97 7.25 -2.70
N ASN A 89 5.68 6.74 -3.71
CA ASN A 89 6.47 7.51 -4.63
C ASN A 89 6.18 7.07 -6.06
N GLY A 90 5.96 8.05 -6.95
CA GLY A 90 5.60 7.78 -8.34
C GLY A 90 4.10 7.55 -8.54
N ASP A 91 3.75 6.80 -9.56
CA ASP A 91 2.36 6.54 -9.96
C ASP A 91 1.85 5.27 -9.27
N VAL A 92 1.01 5.44 -8.26
CA VAL A 92 0.52 4.34 -7.42
C VAL A 92 -1.00 4.31 -7.42
N THR A 93 -1.55 3.13 -7.59
CA THR A 93 -2.97 2.85 -7.44
C THR A 93 -3.20 1.96 -6.22
N LEU A 94 -4.05 2.40 -5.32
CA LEU A 94 -4.53 1.63 -4.18
C LEU A 94 -5.94 1.13 -4.48
N THR A 95 -6.11 -0.17 -4.51
CA THR A 95 -7.41 -0.82 -4.64
C THR A 95 -7.90 -1.22 -3.25
N LEU A 96 -9.06 -0.70 -2.87
CA LEU A 96 -9.65 -0.97 -1.56
C LEU A 96 -10.50 -2.22 -1.61
N LYS A 97 -10.37 -3.04 -0.57
CA LYS A 97 -11.25 -4.17 -0.29
C LYS A 97 -11.58 -4.19 1.18
N GLY A 98 -12.87 -4.19 1.50
CA GLY A 98 -13.33 -4.06 2.88
C GLY A 98 -13.08 -2.67 3.46
N ASP A 99 -12.95 -2.58 4.76
CA ASP A 99 -12.77 -1.33 5.49
C ASP A 99 -11.30 -1.16 5.89
N ASN A 100 -10.66 -0.12 5.38
CA ASN A 100 -9.26 0.17 5.64
C ASN A 100 -9.10 1.43 6.47
N SER A 101 -8.14 1.43 7.38
CA SER A 101 -7.82 2.57 8.25
C SER A 101 -6.32 2.78 8.28
N LEU A 102 -5.89 3.97 7.90
CA LEU A 102 -4.48 4.38 7.88
C LEU A 102 -4.34 5.65 8.70
N THR A 103 -3.74 5.54 9.87
CA THR A 103 -3.50 6.66 10.77
C THR A 103 -2.01 6.95 10.87
N GLY A 104 -1.64 8.18 10.55
CA GLY A 104 -0.27 8.65 10.72
C GLY A 104 0.07 8.89 12.18
N GLY A 105 1.32 8.70 12.51
CA GLY A 105 1.86 9.00 13.82
C GLY A 105 2.41 10.42 13.89
N ASN A 106 3.34 10.63 14.81
CA ASN A 106 3.99 11.92 15.01
C ASN A 106 4.64 12.41 13.72
N GLY A 107 4.20 13.56 13.22
CA GLY A 107 4.75 14.19 12.02
C GLY A 107 4.30 13.56 10.69
N GLY A 108 3.38 12.60 10.71
CA GLY A 108 2.96 11.88 9.50
C GLY A 108 1.50 12.00 9.17
N SER A 109 1.18 11.81 7.90
CA SER A 109 -0.18 11.66 7.36
C SER A 109 -0.61 10.20 7.39
N GLY A 110 -1.90 9.92 7.22
CA GLY A 110 -2.33 8.55 6.96
C GLY A 110 -1.67 8.02 5.69
N ILE A 111 -1.73 8.80 4.61
CA ILE A 111 -1.00 8.55 3.37
C ILE A 111 -0.19 9.78 3.01
N SER A 112 1.10 9.59 2.70
CA SER A 112 1.96 10.62 2.13
C SER A 112 2.43 10.16 0.74
N SER A 113 2.02 10.88 -0.29
CA SER A 113 2.33 10.53 -1.69
C SER A 113 3.22 11.59 -2.32
N ASN A 114 4.33 11.14 -2.91
CA ASN A 114 5.16 11.94 -3.78
C ASN A 114 4.97 11.46 -5.22
N GLY A 115 3.97 12.00 -5.88
CA GLY A 115 3.54 11.60 -7.22
C GLY A 115 2.03 11.44 -7.30
N SER A 116 1.57 10.78 -8.33
CA SER A 116 0.13 10.54 -8.53
C SER A 116 -0.38 9.40 -7.68
N LEU A 117 -1.47 9.64 -6.98
CA LEU A 117 -2.15 8.63 -6.19
C LEU A 117 -3.57 8.44 -6.68
N THR A 118 -3.90 7.22 -7.06
CA THR A 118 -5.27 6.83 -7.42
C THR A 118 -5.80 5.85 -6.37
N ILE A 119 -7.00 6.12 -5.88
CA ILE A 119 -7.70 5.24 -4.94
C ILE A 119 -8.98 4.77 -5.62
N THR A 120 -9.17 3.45 -5.67
CA THR A 120 -10.34 2.83 -6.26
C THR A 120 -10.88 1.74 -5.35
N GLY A 121 -12.10 1.31 -5.58
CA GLY A 121 -12.76 0.27 -4.79
C GLY A 121 -14.20 0.11 -5.19
N GLY A 122 -14.88 -0.86 -4.63
CA GLY A 122 -16.29 -1.10 -4.81
C GLY A 122 -17.17 -0.22 -3.90
N GLU A 123 -18.47 -0.34 -4.07
CA GLU A 123 -19.45 0.44 -3.32
C GLU A 123 -19.37 0.23 -1.80
N ASN A 124 -18.97 -0.97 -1.38
CA ASN A 124 -18.88 -1.34 0.04
C ASN A 124 -17.44 -1.30 0.59
N ASP A 125 -16.50 -0.79 -0.20
CA ASP A 125 -15.11 -0.69 0.21
C ASP A 125 -14.80 0.73 0.70
N SER A 126 -13.98 0.85 1.73
CA SER A 126 -13.71 2.15 2.34
C SER A 126 -12.26 2.32 2.76
N LEU A 127 -11.86 3.58 2.85
CA LEU A 127 -10.59 4.01 3.44
C LEU A 127 -10.85 5.20 4.37
N THR A 128 -10.42 5.07 5.61
CA THR A 128 -10.28 6.19 6.53
C THR A 128 -8.80 6.53 6.63
N ALA A 129 -8.43 7.73 6.26
CA ALA A 129 -7.07 8.22 6.37
C ALA A 129 -7.03 9.37 7.36
N GLN A 130 -6.21 9.25 8.39
CA GLN A 130 -6.09 10.26 9.44
C GLN A 130 -4.63 10.65 9.64
N GLY A 131 -4.36 11.95 9.67
CA GLY A 131 -3.04 12.47 9.99
C GLY A 131 -2.78 12.48 11.49
N GLY A 132 -1.51 12.46 11.85
CA GLY A 132 -1.08 12.79 13.19
C GLY A 132 -1.36 14.25 13.50
N SER A 133 -0.94 14.71 14.69
CA SER A 133 -1.20 16.09 15.15
C SER A 133 -0.75 17.13 14.12
N GLY A 134 -1.65 17.95 13.64
CA GLY A 134 -1.38 19.01 12.67
C GLY A 134 -1.10 18.51 11.24
N ARG A 135 -1.43 17.26 10.92
CA ARG A 135 -1.18 16.66 9.60
C ARG A 135 -2.47 16.27 8.89
N SER A 136 -2.39 16.23 7.57
CA SER A 136 -3.51 15.82 6.72
C SER A 136 -3.70 14.30 6.77
N GLY A 137 -4.93 13.84 6.57
CA GLY A 137 -5.19 12.41 6.37
C GLY A 137 -4.47 11.88 5.14
N ILE A 138 -4.60 12.59 4.02
CA ILE A 138 -3.86 12.29 2.78
C ILE A 138 -3.13 13.55 2.33
N PHE A 139 -1.82 13.43 2.15
CA PHE A 139 -0.99 14.45 1.53
C PHE A 139 -0.44 13.91 0.21
N SER A 140 -0.55 14.68 -0.86
CA SER A 140 0.02 14.32 -2.16
C SER A 140 0.59 15.54 -2.86
N SER A 141 1.81 15.42 -3.37
CA SER A 141 2.43 16.46 -4.20
C SER A 141 2.03 16.39 -5.67
N GLY A 142 1.59 15.23 -6.14
CA GLY A 142 1.23 15.00 -7.55
C GLY A 142 -0.26 14.86 -7.83
N GLY A 143 -1.10 15.00 -6.82
CA GLY A 143 -2.54 14.91 -6.95
C GLY A 143 -3.12 13.56 -6.53
N VAL A 144 -4.40 13.58 -6.17
CA VAL A 144 -5.16 12.40 -5.74
C VAL A 144 -6.40 12.27 -6.61
N THR A 145 -6.59 11.08 -7.15
CA THR A 145 -7.81 10.72 -7.88
C THR A 145 -8.54 9.62 -7.11
N ILE A 146 -9.79 9.86 -6.76
CA ILE A 146 -10.65 8.86 -6.13
C ILE A 146 -11.69 8.45 -7.17
N SER A 147 -11.58 7.21 -7.67
CA SER A 147 -12.43 6.70 -8.74
C SER A 147 -13.45 5.68 -8.25
N GLY A 148 -13.40 5.27 -7.00
CA GLY A 148 -14.35 4.33 -6.41
C GLY A 148 -14.10 4.13 -4.93
N GLY A 149 -15.04 3.46 -4.27
CA GLY A 149 -15.02 3.30 -2.83
C GLY A 149 -15.48 4.56 -2.08
N THR A 150 -15.38 4.52 -0.77
CA THR A 150 -15.63 5.66 0.13
C THR A 150 -14.34 6.05 0.83
N VAL A 151 -13.94 7.31 0.71
CA VAL A 151 -12.72 7.82 1.32
C VAL A 151 -13.02 8.99 2.24
#